data_2663fd7a936837f6302532269cef0e8f
#
_entry.id   2663fd7a936837f6302532269cef0e8f
#
_cell.length_a   1.000
_cell.length_b   1.000
_cell.length_c   1.000
_cell.angle_alpha   90.00
_cell.angle_beta   90.00
_cell.angle_gamma   90.00
#
_symmetry.space_group_name_H-M   'P 1'
#
loop_
_entity.id
_entity.type
_entity.pdbx_description
1 polymer ?
#
loop_
_entity_poly.entity_id
_entity_poly.type
_entity_poly.pdbx_seq_one_letter_code
_entity_poly.pdbx_strand_id
1 'polypeptide(L)'
;MKRDQKIRIAIYTQQPFIAQGLAAVLRSQTDLRLAACLDTLASLRDYLKSATPDVLLIYLMTAMSLSDLHEIRSLDSRCRIVLWGQDLEGDFAFQAMQLGVRSILPGDTSIENFLAALRSVQKGALCFERDLLENVLSHKPVALSMRQRQIVSLVAQGRKNKEIAFSMGITEGTVKAYLYKLFKKLGMNDRLDLALFGRKNLFSGPGRPAQFDGGAVAPSVLLIPRRQSSLSAVQ
;
A
#
# COMPACT_ATOMS: atom_id res chain seq x y z
N MET A 1 21.20 -7.91 -31.20
CA MET A 1 19.99 -7.06 -31.33
C MET A 1 19.07 -7.34 -30.12
N LYS A 2 19.09 -6.48 -29.09
CA LYS A 2 18.07 -6.53 -28.04
C LYS A 2 16.75 -6.10 -28.69
N ARG A 3 15.76 -7.00 -28.77
CA ARG A 3 14.39 -6.63 -29.13
C ARG A 3 13.95 -5.51 -28.22
N ASP A 4 13.53 -4.42 -28.81
CA ASP A 4 12.90 -3.26 -28.13
C ASP A 4 11.57 -3.72 -27.53
N GLN A 5 11.66 -4.41 -26.38
CA GLN A 5 10.51 -5.00 -25.74
C GLN A 5 9.87 -3.90 -24.89
N LYS A 6 8.76 -3.35 -25.39
CA LYS A 6 7.97 -2.35 -24.67
C LYS A 6 7.56 -2.87 -23.30
N ILE A 7 7.64 -2.02 -22.30
CA ILE A 7 7.21 -2.30 -20.93
C ILE A 7 5.69 -2.50 -20.93
N ARG A 8 5.24 -3.69 -20.53
CA ARG A 8 3.82 -4.05 -20.47
C ARG A 8 3.22 -3.60 -19.15
N ILE A 9 2.25 -2.69 -19.21
CA ILE A 9 1.59 -2.12 -18.04
C ILE A 9 0.13 -2.58 -18.02
N ALA A 10 -0.27 -3.22 -16.92
CA ALA A 10 -1.68 -3.43 -16.60
C ALA A 10 -2.14 -2.35 -15.63
N ILE A 11 -3.35 -1.85 -15.83
CA ILE A 11 -3.97 -0.83 -14.96
C ILE A 11 -5.15 -1.48 -14.24
N TYR A 12 -5.20 -1.29 -12.93
CA TYR A 12 -6.38 -1.59 -12.13
C TYR A 12 -6.97 -0.30 -11.58
N THR A 13 -8.19 0.02 -11.96
CA THR A 13 -8.95 1.14 -11.43
C THR A 13 -10.45 0.95 -11.69
N GLN A 14 -11.27 1.27 -10.68
CA GLN A 14 -12.73 1.30 -10.81
C GLN A 14 -13.26 2.58 -11.45
N GLN A 15 -12.37 3.49 -11.86
CA GLN A 15 -12.74 4.80 -12.42
C GLN A 15 -12.51 4.84 -13.93
N PRO A 16 -13.57 4.84 -14.75
CA PRO A 16 -13.44 4.80 -16.21
C PRO A 16 -12.66 5.97 -16.79
N PHE A 17 -12.84 7.18 -16.24
CA PHE A 17 -12.11 8.36 -16.72
C PHE A 17 -10.60 8.26 -16.44
N ILE A 18 -10.22 7.75 -15.27
CA ILE A 18 -8.81 7.51 -14.94
C ILE A 18 -8.21 6.45 -15.87
N ALA A 19 -8.94 5.35 -16.10
CA ALA A 19 -8.50 4.30 -17.03
C ALA A 19 -8.25 4.87 -18.44
N GLN A 20 -9.17 5.68 -18.96
CA GLN A 20 -9.06 6.30 -20.29
C GLN A 20 -7.91 7.31 -20.35
N GLY A 21 -7.77 8.17 -19.33
CA GLY A 21 -6.68 9.15 -19.25
C GLY A 21 -5.31 8.48 -19.22
N LEU A 22 -5.12 7.47 -18.35
CA LEU A 22 -3.89 6.69 -18.29
C LEU A 22 -3.61 5.94 -19.59
N ALA A 23 -4.64 5.36 -20.20
CA ALA A 23 -4.49 4.68 -21.49
C ALA A 23 -4.01 5.64 -22.58
N ALA A 24 -4.54 6.88 -22.62
CA ALA A 24 -4.09 7.90 -23.56
C ALA A 24 -2.63 8.30 -23.33
N VAL A 25 -2.25 8.55 -22.07
CA VAL A 25 -0.87 8.88 -21.68
C VAL A 25 0.10 7.75 -22.04
N LEU A 26 -0.25 6.49 -21.77
CA LEU A 26 0.63 5.37 -22.10
C LEU A 26 0.75 5.13 -23.61
N ARG A 27 -0.32 5.34 -24.39
CA ARG A 27 -0.29 5.20 -25.85
C ARG A 27 0.61 6.22 -26.53
N SER A 28 0.78 7.40 -25.96
CA SER A 28 1.68 8.42 -26.49
C SER A 28 3.16 8.07 -26.30
N GLN A 29 3.49 7.03 -25.52
CA GLN A 29 4.86 6.62 -25.27
C GLN A 29 5.29 5.49 -26.22
N THR A 30 6.53 5.58 -26.72
CA THR A 30 7.08 4.59 -27.66
C THR A 30 7.56 3.32 -26.95
N ASP A 31 7.99 3.44 -25.70
CA ASP A 31 8.62 2.39 -24.88
C ASP A 31 7.64 1.70 -23.91
N LEU A 32 6.42 2.23 -23.76
CA LEU A 32 5.40 1.67 -22.90
C LEU A 32 4.27 1.04 -23.74
N ARG A 33 3.63 0.03 -23.20
CA ARG A 33 2.47 -0.64 -23.81
C ARG A 33 1.41 -0.93 -22.74
N LEU A 34 0.20 -0.41 -22.96
CA LEU A 34 -0.94 -0.83 -22.19
C LEU A 34 -1.28 -2.30 -22.53
N ALA A 35 -1.20 -3.18 -21.54
CA ALA A 35 -1.48 -4.60 -21.67
C ALA A 35 -2.93 -4.94 -21.31
N ALA A 36 -3.48 -4.30 -20.26
CA ALA A 36 -4.87 -4.47 -19.83
C ALA A 36 -5.34 -3.27 -19.00
N CYS A 37 -6.65 -2.99 -19.03
CA CYS A 37 -7.36 -2.17 -18.06
C CYS A 37 -8.39 -3.04 -17.36
N LEU A 38 -8.36 -3.08 -16.03
CA LEU A 38 -9.13 -3.96 -15.17
C LEU A 38 -9.88 -3.10 -14.15
N ASP A 39 -11.15 -3.37 -13.95
CA ASP A 39 -12.06 -2.57 -13.13
C ASP A 39 -12.56 -3.29 -11.87
N THR A 40 -12.41 -4.62 -11.83
CA THR A 40 -12.80 -5.45 -10.70
C THR A 40 -11.63 -6.30 -10.21
N LEU A 41 -11.63 -6.66 -8.92
CA LEU A 41 -10.63 -7.59 -8.37
C LEU A 41 -10.73 -8.97 -9.03
N ALA A 42 -11.92 -9.39 -9.44
CA ALA A 42 -12.11 -10.65 -10.15
C ALA A 42 -11.40 -10.64 -11.50
N SER A 43 -11.61 -9.59 -12.32
CA SER A 43 -10.93 -9.44 -13.61
C SER A 43 -9.41 -9.33 -13.46
N LEU A 44 -8.93 -8.66 -12.41
CA LEU A 44 -7.51 -8.57 -12.09
C LEU A 44 -6.92 -9.95 -11.75
N ARG A 45 -7.60 -10.73 -10.91
CA ARG A 45 -7.17 -12.09 -10.56
C ARG A 45 -7.08 -13.00 -11.79
N ASP A 46 -8.09 -12.99 -12.62
CA ASP A 46 -8.14 -13.84 -13.81
C ASP A 46 -7.08 -13.42 -14.83
N TYR A 47 -6.84 -12.12 -14.97
CA TYR A 47 -5.75 -11.63 -15.80
C TYR A 47 -4.37 -12.09 -15.29
N LEU A 48 -4.08 -11.95 -13.99
CA LEU A 48 -2.79 -12.34 -13.41
C LEU A 48 -2.53 -13.85 -13.44
N LYS A 49 -3.56 -14.70 -13.50
CA LYS A 49 -3.41 -16.14 -13.72
C LYS A 49 -2.96 -16.49 -15.15
N SER A 50 -3.37 -15.69 -16.12
CA SER A 50 -3.14 -15.95 -17.55
C SER A 50 -2.00 -15.13 -18.16
N ALA A 51 -1.67 -13.99 -17.58
CA ALA A 51 -0.68 -13.05 -18.09
C ALA A 51 0.11 -12.38 -16.98
N THR A 52 1.40 -12.13 -17.22
CA THR A 52 2.29 -11.40 -16.30
C THR A 52 2.64 -10.04 -16.93
N PRO A 53 2.10 -8.92 -16.43
CA PRO A 53 2.57 -7.60 -16.83
C PRO A 53 3.94 -7.31 -16.21
N ASP A 54 4.71 -6.42 -16.81
CA ASP A 54 5.99 -5.98 -16.23
C ASP A 54 5.74 -5.05 -15.03
N VAL A 55 4.66 -4.24 -15.11
CA VAL A 55 4.20 -3.34 -14.06
C VAL A 55 2.68 -3.44 -13.94
N LEU A 56 2.19 -3.60 -12.73
CA LEU A 56 0.79 -3.44 -12.37
C LEU A 56 0.61 -2.10 -11.66
N LEU A 57 -0.06 -1.18 -12.34
CA LEU A 57 -0.46 0.11 -11.79
C LEU A 57 -1.84 0.00 -11.15
N ILE A 58 -1.93 0.31 -9.88
CA ILE A 58 -3.16 0.27 -9.10
C ILE A 58 -3.51 1.69 -8.69
N TYR A 59 -4.66 2.19 -9.15
CA TYR A 59 -5.18 3.47 -8.68
C TYR A 59 -6.05 3.27 -7.45
N LEU A 60 -5.62 3.86 -6.33
CA LEU A 60 -6.29 3.74 -5.04
C LEU A 60 -7.19 4.94 -4.79
N MET A 61 -8.50 4.73 -4.79
CA MET A 61 -9.45 5.75 -4.33
C MET A 61 -10.07 5.42 -2.98
N THR A 62 -10.36 4.18 -2.63
CA THR A 62 -11.02 3.89 -1.34
C THR A 62 -11.05 2.43 -0.88
N ALA A 63 -10.79 1.44 -1.71
CA ALA A 63 -11.27 0.09 -1.39
C ALA A 63 -10.25 -1.05 -1.50
N MET A 64 -8.97 -0.78 -1.76
CA MET A 64 -7.99 -1.85 -1.77
C MET A 64 -7.41 -2.05 -0.37
N SER A 65 -7.62 -3.23 0.18
CA SER A 65 -7.05 -3.62 1.46
C SER A 65 -5.65 -4.20 1.29
N LEU A 66 -4.89 -4.26 2.39
CA LEU A 66 -3.61 -4.98 2.40
C LEU A 66 -3.78 -6.48 2.10
N SER A 67 -4.94 -7.05 2.41
CA SER A 67 -5.33 -8.41 2.07
C SER A 67 -5.40 -8.62 0.56
N ASP A 68 -5.98 -7.66 -0.17
CA ASP A 68 -6.04 -7.72 -1.63
C ASP A 68 -4.64 -7.60 -2.26
N LEU A 69 -3.79 -6.72 -1.72
CA LEU A 69 -2.39 -6.61 -2.16
C LEU A 69 -1.60 -7.90 -1.91
N HIS A 70 -1.81 -8.53 -0.75
CA HIS A 70 -1.19 -9.81 -0.44
C HIS A 70 -1.64 -10.92 -1.41
N GLU A 71 -2.94 -10.97 -1.71
CA GLU A 71 -3.49 -11.92 -2.67
C GLU A 71 -2.92 -11.69 -4.08
N ILE A 72 -2.92 -10.44 -4.56
CA ILE A 72 -2.31 -10.07 -5.86
C ILE A 72 -0.85 -10.51 -5.91
N ARG A 73 -0.10 -10.28 -4.83
CA ARG A 73 1.30 -10.68 -4.74
C ARG A 73 1.52 -12.19 -4.78
N SER A 74 0.59 -12.95 -4.22
CA SER A 74 0.63 -14.43 -4.26
C SER A 74 0.37 -15.00 -5.64
N LEU A 75 -0.44 -14.31 -6.46
CA LEU A 75 -0.75 -14.72 -7.83
C LEU A 75 0.42 -14.48 -8.79
N ASP A 76 1.12 -13.38 -8.66
CA ASP A 76 2.34 -13.11 -9.48
C ASP A 76 3.41 -12.37 -8.68
N SER A 77 4.42 -13.12 -8.26
CA SER A 77 5.57 -12.57 -7.52
C SER A 77 6.53 -11.74 -8.39
N ARG A 78 6.46 -11.86 -9.72
CA ARG A 78 7.36 -11.17 -10.67
C ARG A 78 6.83 -9.80 -11.07
N CYS A 79 5.53 -9.61 -11.01
CA CYS A 79 4.89 -8.34 -11.34
C CYS A 79 5.31 -7.24 -10.36
N ARG A 80 5.69 -6.07 -10.88
CA ARG A 80 6.06 -4.91 -10.06
C ARG A 80 4.84 -4.05 -9.80
N ILE A 81 4.44 -3.93 -8.55
CA ILE A 81 3.25 -3.18 -8.15
C ILE A 81 3.64 -1.72 -7.93
N VAL A 82 2.90 -0.82 -8.56
CA VAL A 82 2.91 0.63 -8.36
C VAL A 82 1.53 1.06 -7.88
N LEU A 83 1.48 1.71 -6.73
CA LEU A 83 0.27 2.33 -6.21
C LEU A 83 0.26 3.81 -6.60
N TRP A 84 -0.89 4.33 -6.98
CA TRP A 84 -1.10 5.74 -7.27
C TRP A 84 -2.44 6.18 -6.69
N GLY A 85 -2.44 7.29 -5.93
CA GLY A 85 -3.67 7.77 -5.33
C GLY A 85 -3.46 8.88 -4.31
N GLN A 86 -4.56 9.33 -3.71
CA GLN A 86 -4.55 10.35 -2.66
C GLN A 86 -4.57 9.70 -1.28
N ASP A 87 -4.12 10.44 -0.26
CA ASP A 87 -4.25 10.12 1.17
C ASP A 87 -3.73 8.72 1.55
N LEU A 88 -2.61 8.32 0.97
CA LEU A 88 -1.94 7.08 1.34
C LEU A 88 -1.20 7.27 2.68
N GLU A 89 -1.87 6.88 3.76
CA GLU A 89 -1.32 6.99 5.10
C GLU A 89 -0.01 6.20 5.27
N GLY A 90 0.90 6.74 6.08
CA GLY A 90 2.23 6.16 6.28
C GLY A 90 2.22 4.68 6.71
N ASP A 91 1.27 4.27 7.56
CA ASP A 91 1.14 2.88 8.00
C ASP A 91 0.73 1.94 6.86
N PHE A 92 -0.23 2.36 6.01
CA PHE A 92 -0.60 1.59 4.83
C PHE A 92 0.56 1.49 3.85
N ALA A 93 1.22 2.62 3.59
CA ALA A 93 2.37 2.68 2.71
C ALA A 93 3.50 1.77 3.18
N PHE A 94 3.82 1.79 4.48
CA PHE A 94 4.81 0.90 5.08
C PHE A 94 4.46 -0.58 4.87
N GLN A 95 3.21 -0.98 5.15
CA GLN A 95 2.78 -2.36 4.99
C GLN A 95 2.73 -2.78 3.51
N ALA A 96 2.32 -1.88 2.61
CA ALA A 96 2.35 -2.10 1.17
C ALA A 96 3.79 -2.33 0.65
N MET A 97 4.76 -1.56 1.17
CA MET A 97 6.18 -1.77 0.87
C MET A 97 6.66 -3.15 1.36
N GLN A 98 6.25 -3.58 2.55
CA GLN A 98 6.56 -4.93 3.08
C GLN A 98 5.97 -6.05 2.20
N LEU A 99 4.83 -5.80 1.56
CA LEU A 99 4.22 -6.71 0.58
C LEU A 99 4.88 -6.64 -0.80
N GLY A 100 5.94 -5.84 -0.96
CA GLY A 100 6.73 -5.76 -2.18
C GLY A 100 6.20 -4.77 -3.23
N VAL A 101 5.38 -3.81 -2.82
CA VAL A 101 5.06 -2.64 -3.65
C VAL A 101 6.37 -1.88 -3.94
N ARG A 102 6.58 -1.48 -5.19
CA ARG A 102 7.82 -0.87 -5.66
C ARG A 102 7.75 0.65 -5.74
N SER A 103 6.55 1.19 -5.82
CA SER A 103 6.34 2.64 -5.87
C SER A 103 4.99 3.01 -5.28
N ILE A 104 4.95 4.14 -4.61
CA ILE A 104 3.74 4.79 -4.16
C ILE A 104 3.82 6.24 -4.64
N LEU A 105 2.88 6.61 -5.51
CA LEU A 105 2.83 7.91 -6.16
C LEU A 105 1.63 8.70 -5.64
N PRO A 106 1.82 9.96 -5.24
CA PRO A 106 0.71 10.85 -4.93
C PRO A 106 -0.22 11.07 -6.13
N GLY A 107 -1.48 11.37 -5.86
CA GLY A 107 -2.48 11.61 -6.90
C GLY A 107 -2.18 12.83 -7.78
N ASP A 108 -1.43 13.81 -7.26
CA ASP A 108 -1.00 15.02 -7.95
C ASP A 108 0.38 14.90 -8.65
N THR A 109 0.94 13.69 -8.71
CA THR A 109 2.21 13.44 -9.42
C THR A 109 2.13 13.91 -10.87
N SER A 110 3.11 14.69 -11.31
CA SER A 110 3.19 15.12 -12.72
C SER A 110 3.33 13.94 -13.68
N ILE A 111 2.84 14.08 -14.91
CA ILE A 111 2.91 13.02 -15.92
C ILE A 111 4.35 12.57 -16.15
N GLU A 112 5.30 13.51 -16.17
CA GLU A 112 6.73 13.22 -16.39
C GLU A 112 7.29 12.35 -15.25
N ASN A 113 7.01 12.71 -13.99
CA ASN A 113 7.46 11.96 -12.82
C ASN A 113 6.78 10.59 -12.75
N PHE A 114 5.49 10.52 -13.09
CA PHE A 114 4.73 9.30 -13.17
C PHE A 114 5.34 8.32 -14.20
N LEU A 115 5.61 8.76 -15.41
CA LEU A 115 6.25 7.96 -16.45
C LEU A 115 7.68 7.55 -16.08
N ALA A 116 8.45 8.46 -15.47
CA ALA A 116 9.80 8.17 -14.98
C ALA A 116 9.78 7.08 -13.88
N ALA A 117 8.81 7.12 -12.98
CA ALA A 117 8.64 6.12 -11.94
C ALA A 117 8.32 4.73 -12.54
N LEU A 118 7.40 4.63 -13.51
CA LEU A 118 7.08 3.37 -14.18
C LEU A 118 8.31 2.74 -14.84
N ARG A 119 9.14 3.55 -15.55
CA ARG A 119 10.38 3.11 -16.18
C ARG A 119 11.42 2.65 -15.15
N SER A 120 11.54 3.38 -14.05
CA SER A 120 12.50 3.08 -12.99
C SER A 120 12.12 1.82 -12.23
N VAL A 121 10.84 1.65 -11.92
CA VAL A 121 10.30 0.45 -11.27
C VAL A 121 10.52 -0.78 -12.15
N GLN A 122 10.33 -0.67 -13.47
CA GLN A 122 10.60 -1.76 -14.41
C GLN A 122 12.08 -2.20 -14.37
N LYS A 123 13.00 -1.29 -14.14
CA LYS A 123 14.43 -1.58 -13.96
C LYS A 123 14.78 -2.13 -12.56
N GLY A 124 13.81 -2.24 -11.67
CA GLY A 124 13.98 -2.75 -10.30
C GLY A 124 14.19 -1.68 -9.24
N ALA A 125 14.14 -0.39 -9.58
CA ALA A 125 14.23 0.68 -8.61
C ALA A 125 13.01 0.73 -7.68
N LEU A 126 13.17 1.33 -6.51
CA LEU A 126 12.10 1.75 -5.62
C LEU A 126 11.87 3.24 -5.81
N CYS A 127 10.61 3.65 -6.00
CA CYS A 127 10.25 5.05 -6.24
C CYS A 127 9.21 5.48 -5.20
N PHE A 128 9.64 6.28 -4.21
CA PHE A 128 8.79 6.79 -3.15
C PHE A 128 9.07 8.28 -2.92
N GLU A 129 8.09 9.01 -2.42
CA GLU A 129 8.33 10.36 -1.94
C GLU A 129 9.26 10.36 -0.73
N ARG A 130 10.06 11.43 -0.60
CA ARG A 130 10.98 11.59 0.52
C ARG A 130 10.25 11.60 1.85
N ASP A 131 9.18 12.38 1.97
CA ASP A 131 8.40 12.50 3.19
C ASP A 131 7.78 11.15 3.60
N LEU A 132 7.34 10.37 2.62
CA LEU A 132 6.83 9.02 2.85
C LEU A 132 7.95 8.09 3.37
N LEU A 133 9.13 8.15 2.77
CA LEU A 133 10.28 7.36 3.23
C LEU A 133 10.76 7.80 4.62
N GLU A 134 10.83 9.09 4.89
CA GLU A 134 11.19 9.61 6.21
C GLU A 134 10.17 9.19 7.26
N ASN A 135 8.87 9.25 6.94
CA ASN A 135 7.81 8.73 7.80
C ASN A 135 7.93 7.22 7.98
N VAL A 136 8.18 6.46 6.93
CA VAL A 136 8.36 5.00 6.99
C VAL A 136 9.61 4.63 7.76
N LEU A 137 10.73 5.34 7.58
CA LEU A 137 11.99 5.09 8.28
C LEU A 137 11.95 5.55 9.74
N SER A 138 11.20 6.61 10.05
CA SER A 138 10.98 7.08 11.43
C SER A 138 9.92 6.26 12.17
N HIS A 139 8.97 5.65 11.45
CA HIS A 139 8.04 4.70 12.03
C HIS A 139 8.75 3.36 12.25
N LYS A 140 9.35 3.20 13.44
CA LYS A 140 9.63 1.85 13.94
C LYS A 140 8.29 1.12 13.95
N PRO A 141 8.13 0.00 13.22
CA PRO A 141 6.87 -0.72 13.25
C PRO A 141 6.55 -1.02 14.71
N VAL A 142 5.42 -0.53 15.17
CA VAL A 142 5.00 -0.77 16.55
C VAL A 142 4.59 -2.23 16.64
N ALA A 143 5.56 -3.10 16.92
CA ALA A 143 5.34 -4.53 17.04
C ALA A 143 4.37 -4.80 18.19
N LEU A 144 3.12 -5.07 17.86
CA LEU A 144 2.13 -5.51 18.85
C LEU A 144 2.40 -6.98 19.22
N SER A 145 2.43 -7.27 20.53
CA SER A 145 2.47 -8.67 20.99
C SER A 145 1.19 -9.41 20.57
N MET A 146 1.21 -10.73 20.58
CA MET A 146 0.01 -11.56 20.28
C MET A 146 -1.21 -11.12 21.10
N ARG A 147 -1.04 -10.91 22.40
CA ARG A 147 -2.11 -10.44 23.29
C ARG A 147 -2.60 -9.03 22.94
N GLN A 148 -1.69 -8.12 22.57
CA GLN A 148 -2.06 -6.77 22.13
C GLN A 148 -2.86 -6.81 20.83
N ARG A 149 -2.46 -7.61 19.84
CA ARG A 149 -3.20 -7.82 18.59
C ARG A 149 -4.59 -8.38 18.84
N GLN A 150 -4.72 -9.34 19.75
CA GLN A 150 -5.99 -9.95 20.11
C GLN A 150 -6.94 -8.91 20.72
N ILE A 151 -6.46 -8.05 21.64
CA ILE A 151 -7.27 -6.97 22.22
C ILE A 151 -7.69 -5.96 21.14
N VAL A 152 -6.78 -5.52 20.28
CA VAL A 152 -7.10 -4.58 19.18
C VAL A 152 -8.15 -5.19 18.26
N SER A 153 -8.06 -6.48 17.92
CA SER A 153 -9.04 -7.18 17.10
C SER A 153 -10.45 -7.18 17.76
N LEU A 154 -10.53 -7.48 19.06
CA LEU A 154 -11.81 -7.47 19.79
C LEU A 154 -12.39 -6.06 19.92
N VAL A 155 -11.55 -5.04 20.10
CA VAL A 155 -11.97 -3.63 20.08
C VAL A 155 -12.52 -3.24 18.72
N ALA A 156 -11.87 -3.64 17.65
CA ALA A 156 -12.30 -3.39 16.26
C ALA A 156 -13.63 -4.07 15.92
N GLN A 157 -13.96 -5.17 16.60
CA GLN A 157 -15.27 -5.84 16.55
C GLN A 157 -16.34 -5.15 17.41
N GLY A 158 -16.03 -4.05 18.10
CA GLY A 158 -16.96 -3.32 18.96
C GLY A 158 -17.18 -3.95 20.33
N ARG A 159 -16.41 -4.96 20.75
CA ARG A 159 -16.58 -5.66 22.02
C ARG A 159 -16.31 -4.75 23.20
N LYS A 160 -17.18 -4.80 24.24
CA LYS A 160 -17.00 -4.06 25.50
C LYS A 160 -15.87 -4.68 26.34
N ASN A 161 -15.28 -3.92 27.26
CA ASN A 161 -14.16 -4.43 28.09
C ASN A 161 -14.51 -5.71 28.86
N LYS A 162 -15.74 -5.84 29.34
CA LYS A 162 -16.25 -7.05 30.00
C LYS A 162 -16.22 -8.28 29.06
N GLU A 163 -16.63 -8.11 27.82
CA GLU A 163 -16.63 -9.17 26.81
C GLU A 163 -15.21 -9.56 26.38
N ILE A 164 -14.31 -8.55 26.27
CA ILE A 164 -12.88 -8.77 25.98
C ILE A 164 -12.25 -9.56 27.15
N ALA A 165 -12.52 -9.13 28.40
CA ALA A 165 -12.02 -9.79 29.59
C ALA A 165 -12.44 -11.27 29.63
N PHE A 166 -13.72 -11.54 29.39
CA PHE A 166 -14.27 -12.89 29.31
C PHE A 166 -13.59 -13.72 28.19
N SER A 167 -13.52 -13.18 26.98
CA SER A 167 -12.93 -13.87 25.82
C SER A 167 -11.45 -14.20 25.97
N MET A 168 -10.72 -13.42 26.77
CA MET A 168 -9.28 -13.58 26.99
C MET A 168 -8.91 -14.25 28.32
N GLY A 169 -9.89 -14.57 29.15
CA GLY A 169 -9.65 -15.14 30.47
C GLY A 169 -8.89 -14.21 31.44
N ILE A 170 -9.16 -12.90 31.37
CA ILE A 170 -8.52 -11.87 32.20
C ILE A 170 -9.56 -10.97 32.86
N THR A 171 -9.13 -10.06 33.76
CA THR A 171 -10.03 -9.11 34.41
C THR A 171 -10.28 -7.87 33.54
N GLU A 172 -11.39 -7.15 33.73
CA GLU A 172 -11.64 -5.87 33.07
C GLU A 172 -10.57 -4.83 33.40
N GLY A 173 -10.02 -4.84 34.60
CA GLY A 173 -8.91 -3.99 35.01
C GLY A 173 -7.65 -4.24 34.16
N THR A 174 -7.38 -5.53 33.88
CA THR A 174 -6.28 -5.92 32.99
C THR A 174 -6.51 -5.44 31.56
N VAL A 175 -7.74 -5.52 31.04
CA VAL A 175 -8.09 -4.99 29.72
C VAL A 175 -7.86 -3.48 29.67
N LYS A 176 -8.32 -2.71 30.67
CA LYS A 176 -8.09 -1.27 30.77
C LYS A 176 -6.59 -0.93 30.77
N ALA A 177 -5.77 -1.69 31.49
CA ALA A 177 -4.32 -1.51 31.51
C ALA A 177 -3.68 -1.77 30.14
N TYR A 178 -4.14 -2.80 29.41
CA TYR A 178 -3.68 -3.04 28.05
C TYR A 178 -4.09 -1.92 27.08
N LEU A 179 -5.34 -1.43 27.16
CA LEU A 179 -5.83 -0.33 26.33
C LEU A 179 -5.02 0.94 26.56
N TYR A 180 -4.76 1.29 27.82
CA TYR A 180 -3.91 2.44 28.15
C TYR A 180 -2.51 2.33 27.53
N LYS A 181 -1.88 1.15 27.68
CA LYS A 181 -0.56 0.89 27.06
C LYS A 181 -0.60 0.94 25.55
N LEU A 182 -1.68 0.47 24.92
CA LEU A 182 -1.88 0.50 23.47
C LEU A 182 -2.07 1.93 22.98
N PHE A 183 -2.91 2.75 23.65
CA PHE A 183 -3.09 4.15 23.30
C PHE A 183 -1.75 4.90 23.33
N LYS A 184 -1.00 4.75 24.43
CA LYS A 184 0.32 5.37 24.54
C LYS A 184 1.31 4.85 23.50
N LYS A 185 1.28 3.55 23.21
CA LYS A 185 2.21 2.90 22.28
C LYS A 185 1.94 3.25 20.82
N LEU A 186 0.67 3.44 20.45
CA LEU A 186 0.20 3.73 19.10
C LEU A 186 -0.04 5.22 18.85
N GLY A 187 0.14 6.08 19.88
CA GLY A 187 -0.14 7.51 19.77
C GLY A 187 -1.62 7.85 19.58
N MET A 188 -2.52 6.98 20.04
CA MET A 188 -3.98 7.12 19.88
C MET A 188 -4.62 7.80 21.08
N ASN A 189 -5.67 8.59 20.84
CA ASN A 189 -6.33 9.35 21.87
C ASN A 189 -7.52 8.61 22.50
N ASP A 190 -8.19 7.76 21.72
CA ASP A 190 -9.41 7.12 22.18
C ASP A 190 -9.61 5.68 21.65
N ARG A 191 -10.73 5.09 22.07
CA ARG A 191 -11.12 3.74 21.67
C ARG A 191 -11.55 3.64 20.22
N LEU A 192 -12.10 4.72 19.65
CA LEU A 192 -12.54 4.75 18.26
C LEU A 192 -11.33 4.70 17.33
N ASP A 193 -10.28 5.49 17.63
CA ASP A 193 -9.00 5.46 16.92
C ASP A 193 -8.43 4.03 16.90
N LEU A 194 -8.43 3.35 18.06
CA LEU A 194 -7.95 1.98 18.18
C LEU A 194 -8.82 0.97 17.41
N ALA A 195 -10.14 1.19 17.38
CA ALA A 195 -11.05 0.34 16.61
C ALA A 195 -10.83 0.50 15.10
N LEU A 196 -10.68 1.73 14.62
CA LEU A 196 -10.37 2.03 13.22
C LEU A 196 -9.02 1.44 12.82
N PHE A 197 -7.99 1.62 13.64
CA PHE A 197 -6.69 1.00 13.46
C PHE A 197 -6.79 -0.54 13.36
N GLY A 198 -7.55 -1.17 14.26
CA GLY A 198 -7.74 -2.60 14.24
C GLY A 198 -8.46 -3.09 12.99
N ARG A 199 -9.51 -2.39 12.56
CA ARG A 199 -10.22 -2.70 11.31
C ARG A 199 -9.30 -2.59 10.09
N LYS A 200 -8.45 -1.56 10.06
CA LYS A 200 -7.54 -1.28 8.96
C LYS A 200 -6.35 -2.25 8.90
N ASN A 201 -5.81 -2.65 10.06
CA ASN A 201 -4.52 -3.35 10.14
C ASN A 201 -4.58 -4.83 10.57
N LEU A 202 -5.66 -5.28 11.20
CA LEU A 202 -5.75 -6.64 11.75
C LEU A 202 -6.78 -7.55 11.08
N PHE A 203 -7.76 -6.99 10.37
CA PHE A 203 -8.69 -7.79 9.55
C PHE A 203 -8.13 -8.14 8.18
N SER A 204 -6.96 -7.62 7.84
CA SER A 204 -6.11 -8.13 6.76
C SER A 204 -5.24 -9.24 7.35
N GLY A 205 -5.54 -10.49 7.06
CA GLY A 205 -5.08 -11.75 7.62
C GLY A 205 -3.62 -11.88 8.13
N PRO A 206 -3.26 -13.01 8.77
CA PRO A 206 -1.97 -13.18 9.44
C PRO A 206 -0.84 -13.34 8.42
N GLY A 207 -0.20 -12.23 8.03
CA GLY A 207 1.06 -12.25 7.30
C GLY A 207 2.21 -12.42 8.28
N ARG A 208 2.95 -13.52 8.22
CA ARG A 208 4.30 -13.62 8.79
C ARG A 208 5.15 -12.48 8.23
N PRO A 209 5.99 -11.81 9.04
CA PRO A 209 6.98 -10.90 8.49
C PRO A 209 7.85 -11.66 7.50
N ALA A 210 7.87 -11.20 6.24
CA ALA A 210 8.84 -11.70 5.27
C ALA A 210 10.24 -11.41 5.82
N GLN A 211 11.02 -12.46 6.05
CA GLN A 211 12.44 -12.35 6.28
C GLN A 211 13.06 -11.75 5.01
N PHE A 212 13.72 -10.61 5.16
CA PHE A 212 14.62 -10.12 4.14
C PHE A 212 15.81 -11.09 4.09
N ASP A 213 15.83 -11.99 3.11
CA ASP A 213 17.03 -12.70 2.74
C ASP A 213 18.04 -11.67 2.23
N GLY A 214 19.07 -11.44 3.03
CA GLY A 214 20.16 -10.52 2.73
C GLY A 214 21.07 -11.07 1.64
N GLY A 215 20.70 -10.86 0.39
CA GLY A 215 21.48 -11.31 -0.76
C GLY A 215 21.00 -10.70 -2.07
N ALA A 216 20.79 -9.39 -2.14
CA ALA A 216 20.67 -8.71 -3.42
C ALA A 216 21.13 -7.26 -3.27
N VAL A 217 21.88 -6.78 -4.25
CA VAL A 217 22.30 -5.38 -4.44
C VAL A 217 21.17 -4.45 -4.03
N ALA A 218 21.42 -3.53 -3.12
CA ALA A 218 20.43 -2.58 -2.62
C ALA A 218 19.74 -1.91 -3.83
N PRO A 219 18.43 -1.99 -3.98
CA PRO A 219 17.73 -1.37 -5.09
C PRO A 219 17.94 0.15 -5.02
N SER A 220 18.27 0.76 -6.16
CA SER A 220 18.39 2.21 -6.25
C SER A 220 17.06 2.85 -5.88
N VAL A 221 17.07 3.74 -4.89
CA VAL A 221 15.90 4.51 -4.49
C VAL A 221 15.85 5.80 -5.28
N LEU A 222 14.83 5.98 -6.10
CA LEU A 222 14.55 7.23 -6.78
C LEU A 222 13.59 8.08 -5.92
N LEU A 223 14.09 9.23 -5.45
CA LEU A 223 13.25 10.18 -4.72
C LEU A 223 12.48 11.06 -5.72
N ILE A 224 11.17 11.12 -5.54
CA ILE A 224 10.30 11.98 -6.34
C ILE A 224 10.17 13.34 -5.64
N PRO A 225 10.56 14.47 -6.26
CA PRO A 225 10.41 15.79 -5.66
C PRO A 225 8.92 16.17 -5.58
N ARG A 226 8.52 16.71 -4.45
CA ARG A 226 7.18 17.29 -4.26
C ARG A 226 7.06 18.55 -5.11
N ARG A 227 5.96 18.71 -5.84
CA ARG A 227 5.59 20.01 -6.43
C ARG A 227 5.32 20.99 -5.29
N GLN A 228 6.10 22.07 -5.19
CA GLN A 228 5.73 23.17 -4.33
C GLN A 228 4.36 23.69 -4.83
N SER A 229 3.35 23.54 -3.98
CA SER A 229 2.05 24.16 -4.21
C SER A 229 2.23 25.69 -4.10
N SER A 230 2.50 26.34 -5.22
CA SER A 230 2.38 27.79 -5.35
C SER A 230 0.89 28.13 -5.38
N LEU A 231 0.27 28.19 -4.21
CA LEU A 231 -0.93 28.99 -3.99
C LEU A 231 -0.49 30.46 -4.00
N SER A 232 -0.24 30.99 -5.19
CA SER A 232 -0.18 32.45 -5.39
C SER A 232 -1.62 32.91 -5.39
N ALA A 233 -1.95 33.72 -4.39
CA ALA A 233 -3.18 34.46 -4.28
C ALA A 233 -3.50 35.18 -5.61
N VAL A 234 -4.70 34.91 -6.12
CA VAL A 234 -5.36 35.82 -7.06
C VAL A 234 -6.07 36.86 -6.21
N GLN A 235 -5.52 38.09 -6.19
CA GLN A 235 -6.27 39.29 -5.86
C GLN A 235 -7.16 39.69 -7.03
#